data_cc026b0a37bd33e1a65f30759eb28f6d
#
_entry.id   cc026b0a37bd33e1a65f30759eb28f6d
#
_cell.length_a   1.000
_cell.length_b   1.000
_cell.length_c   1.000
_cell.angle_alpha   90.00
_cell.angle_beta   90.00
_cell.angle_gamma   90.00
#
_symmetry.space_group_name_H-M   'P 1'
#
loop_
_entity.id
_entity.type
_entity.pdbx_description
1 polymer ?
#
loop_
_entity_poly.entity_id
_entity_poly.type
_entity_poly.pdbx_seq_one_letter_code
_entity_poly.pdbx_strand_id
1 'polypeptide(L)'
;MSWVPHITVASIIQKGNKFLFVEECVKDNIVLNQPAGHLEENETIEEGCIRETLEETACQVKVDYLIGIYQERRKGALDMWLRFCFKCTIQEEFTNKELDKNIIRKVWLTKDEILMSEKKLRSEMVIKCINDFENGKKYPKEIINSLLEK
;
A
#
# COMPACT_ATOMS: atom_id res chain seq x y z
N MET A 1 -11.20 23.75 14.78
CA MET A 1 -10.25 22.71 14.33
C MET A 1 -10.54 22.34 12.89
N SER A 2 -9.51 22.36 12.07
CA SER A 2 -9.65 21.96 10.68
C SER A 2 -9.70 20.43 10.57
N TRP A 3 -10.60 19.94 9.77
CA TRP A 3 -10.64 18.51 9.42
C TRP A 3 -9.57 18.22 8.37
N VAL A 4 -8.84 17.13 8.56
CA VAL A 4 -7.77 16.73 7.64
C VAL A 4 -7.94 15.23 7.29
N PRO A 5 -7.96 14.90 5.98
CA PRO A 5 -8.00 13.50 5.58
C PRO A 5 -6.64 12.84 5.78
N HIS A 6 -6.64 11.51 5.93
CA HIS A 6 -5.43 10.72 5.91
C HIS A 6 -5.07 10.43 4.45
N ILE A 7 -3.90 10.87 4.02
CA ILE A 7 -3.42 10.58 2.67
C ILE A 7 -2.40 9.46 2.76
N THR A 8 -2.68 8.36 2.07
CA THR A 8 -1.83 7.17 2.09
C THR A 8 -1.41 6.78 0.68
N VAL A 9 -0.34 6.02 0.62
CA VAL A 9 0.21 5.45 -0.60
C VAL A 9 0.33 3.96 -0.40
N ALA A 10 0.16 3.19 -1.46
CA ALA A 10 0.17 1.73 -1.39
C ALA A 10 0.69 1.13 -2.68
N SER A 11 1.26 -0.06 -2.58
CA SER A 11 1.75 -0.78 -3.75
C SER A 11 1.09 -2.14 -3.91
N ILE A 12 0.92 -2.53 -5.17
CA ILE A 12 0.60 -3.90 -5.58
C ILE A 12 1.85 -4.44 -6.28
N ILE A 13 2.40 -5.51 -5.73
CA ILE A 13 3.58 -6.18 -6.28
C ILE A 13 3.21 -7.65 -6.48
N GLN A 14 3.31 -8.12 -7.71
CA GLN A 14 2.94 -9.49 -8.05
C GLN A 14 4.15 -10.28 -8.55
N LYS A 15 4.27 -11.51 -8.09
CA LYS A 15 5.29 -12.45 -8.54
C LYS A 15 4.60 -13.79 -8.81
N GLY A 16 4.50 -14.15 -10.09
CA GLY A 16 3.66 -15.27 -10.48
C GLY A 16 2.20 -14.98 -10.14
N ASN A 17 1.56 -15.86 -9.37
CA ASN A 17 0.19 -15.67 -8.91
C ASN A 17 0.09 -15.14 -7.47
N LYS A 18 1.23 -14.69 -6.90
CA LYS A 18 1.28 -14.22 -5.51
C LYS A 18 1.50 -12.73 -5.44
N PHE A 19 0.89 -12.12 -4.44
CA PHE A 19 1.03 -10.71 -4.13
C PHE A 19 1.85 -10.53 -2.86
N LEU A 20 2.67 -9.48 -2.83
CA LEU A 20 3.44 -9.13 -1.64
C LEU A 20 2.52 -8.42 -0.64
N PHE A 21 2.40 -9.02 0.53
CA PHE A 21 1.61 -8.48 1.63
C PHE A 21 2.48 -8.34 2.88
N VAL A 22 1.96 -7.64 3.87
CA VAL A 22 2.57 -7.54 5.19
C VAL A 22 1.56 -7.96 6.25
N GLU A 23 2.07 -8.56 7.30
CA GLU A 23 1.33 -8.77 8.55
C GLU A 23 1.73 -7.63 9.47
N GLU A 24 0.75 -6.85 9.88
CA GLU A 24 1.02 -5.72 10.78
C GLU A 24 0.19 -5.81 12.05
N CYS A 25 0.74 -5.25 13.13
CA CYS A 25 0.06 -5.20 14.42
C CYS A 25 -0.69 -3.88 14.53
N VAL A 26 -2.02 -3.97 14.69
CA VAL A 26 -2.89 -2.81 14.82
C VAL A 26 -3.76 -3.04 16.06
N LYS A 27 -3.57 -2.21 17.10
CA LYS A 27 -4.33 -2.33 18.36
C LYS A 27 -4.34 -3.78 18.90
N ASP A 28 -3.15 -4.38 18.98
CA ASP A 28 -2.91 -5.75 19.46
C ASP A 28 -3.50 -6.86 18.56
N ASN A 29 -4.00 -6.52 17.39
CA ASN A 29 -4.47 -7.49 16.40
C ASN A 29 -3.51 -7.55 15.22
N ILE A 30 -3.31 -8.76 14.68
CA ILE A 30 -2.51 -8.94 13.48
C ILE A 30 -3.46 -8.88 12.28
N VAL A 31 -3.17 -7.99 11.35
CA VAL A 31 -3.97 -7.81 10.14
C VAL A 31 -3.08 -7.95 8.91
N LEU A 32 -3.71 -8.29 7.78
CA LEU A 32 -3.04 -8.31 6.48
C LEU A 32 -3.28 -6.98 5.78
N ASN A 33 -2.23 -6.46 5.18
CA ASN A 33 -2.31 -5.26 4.35
C ASN A 33 -1.35 -5.38 3.18
N GLN A 34 -1.66 -4.69 2.10
CA GLN A 34 -0.63 -4.41 1.10
C GLN A 34 0.39 -3.45 1.70
N PRO A 35 1.62 -3.38 1.17
CA PRO A 35 2.55 -2.35 1.64
C PRO A 35 1.91 -0.98 1.46
N ALA A 36 1.78 -0.22 2.56
CA ALA A 36 1.06 1.05 2.55
C ALA A 36 1.37 1.88 3.78
N GLY A 37 1.30 3.20 3.65
CA GLY A 37 1.48 4.08 4.78
C GLY A 37 1.17 5.53 4.43
N HIS A 38 1.34 6.41 5.40
CA HIS A 38 1.03 7.82 5.24
C HIS A 38 2.07 8.55 4.39
N LEU A 39 1.59 9.45 3.55
CA LEU A 39 2.45 10.38 2.85
C LEU A 39 3.12 11.31 3.87
N GLU A 40 4.41 11.57 3.69
CA GLU A 40 5.16 12.47 4.55
C GLU A 40 5.33 13.84 3.92
N GLU A 41 5.67 14.81 4.76
CA GLU A 41 5.87 16.18 4.32
C GLU A 41 6.98 16.27 3.26
N ASN A 42 6.73 17.03 2.22
CA ASN A 42 7.69 17.30 1.15
C ASN A 42 8.15 16.11 0.32
N GLU A 43 7.42 15.00 0.35
CA GLU A 43 7.70 13.91 -0.60
C GLU A 43 6.59 13.85 -1.67
N THR A 44 6.98 13.48 -2.88
CA THR A 44 5.98 13.22 -3.92
C THR A 44 5.21 11.95 -3.58
N ILE A 45 4.04 11.81 -4.16
CA ILE A 45 3.21 10.62 -3.94
C ILE A 45 3.95 9.35 -4.38
N GLU A 46 4.68 9.43 -5.49
CA GLU A 46 5.51 8.32 -5.96
C GLU A 46 6.64 8.00 -4.98
N GLU A 47 7.35 9.02 -4.49
CA GLU A 47 8.42 8.86 -3.49
C GLU A 47 7.88 8.20 -2.21
N GLY A 48 6.70 8.61 -1.77
CA GLY A 48 6.06 8.03 -0.58
C GLY A 48 5.77 6.55 -0.75
N CYS A 49 5.27 6.16 -1.92
CA CYS A 49 5.02 4.75 -2.22
C CYS A 49 6.31 3.93 -2.18
N ILE A 50 7.38 4.43 -2.78
CA ILE A 50 8.68 3.75 -2.79
C ILE A 50 9.23 3.63 -1.37
N ARG A 51 9.18 4.71 -0.59
CA ARG A 51 9.65 4.72 0.80
C ARG A 51 8.88 3.74 1.69
N GLU A 52 7.56 3.79 1.66
CA GLU A 52 6.73 2.90 2.49
C GLU A 52 6.95 1.43 2.12
N THR A 53 7.06 1.13 0.85
CA THR A 53 7.32 -0.24 0.41
C THR A 53 8.66 -0.74 0.92
N LEU A 54 9.70 0.10 0.85
CA LEU A 54 11.02 -0.24 1.36
C LEU A 54 11.02 -0.44 2.88
N GLU A 55 10.37 0.45 3.62
CA GLU A 55 10.30 0.37 5.08
C GLU A 55 9.54 -0.88 5.56
N GLU A 56 8.52 -1.28 4.83
CA GLU A 56 7.66 -2.40 5.26
C GLU A 56 8.06 -3.76 4.70
N THR A 57 8.79 -3.80 3.59
CA THR A 57 9.11 -5.08 2.92
C THR A 57 10.58 -5.28 2.66
N ALA A 58 11.42 -4.28 2.89
CA ALA A 58 12.83 -4.29 2.52
C ALA A 58 13.04 -4.46 1.01
N CYS A 59 12.06 -4.05 0.20
CA CYS A 59 12.15 -4.09 -1.25
C CYS A 59 12.24 -2.68 -1.82
N GLN A 60 13.30 -2.41 -2.59
CA GLN A 60 13.41 -1.21 -3.40
C GLN A 60 12.63 -1.45 -4.67
N VAL A 61 11.64 -0.62 -4.95
CA VAL A 61 10.77 -0.81 -6.09
C VAL A 61 10.81 0.40 -7.01
N LYS A 62 10.38 0.18 -8.26
CA LYS A 62 10.02 1.28 -9.15
C LYS A 62 8.50 1.27 -9.31
N VAL A 63 7.92 2.46 -9.43
CA VAL A 63 6.50 2.63 -9.68
C VAL A 63 6.26 2.54 -11.17
N ASP A 64 5.39 1.60 -11.57
CA ASP A 64 5.09 1.38 -13.00
C ASP A 64 3.93 2.24 -13.46
N TYR A 65 2.80 2.20 -12.74
CA TYR A 65 1.60 2.97 -13.09
C TYR A 65 0.64 3.05 -11.91
N LEU A 66 -0.32 3.95 -12.00
CA LEU A 66 -1.38 4.11 -11.00
C LEU A 66 -2.49 3.10 -11.28
N ILE A 67 -2.91 2.36 -10.27
CA ILE A 67 -4.07 1.45 -10.35
C ILE A 67 -5.34 2.23 -10.08
N GLY A 68 -5.33 3.11 -9.10
CA GLY A 68 -6.49 3.90 -8.75
C GLY A 68 -6.26 4.79 -7.54
N ILE A 69 -7.25 5.63 -7.30
CA ILE A 69 -7.32 6.52 -6.14
C ILE A 69 -8.58 6.14 -5.39
N TYR A 70 -8.45 5.86 -4.09
CA TYR A 70 -9.52 5.26 -3.28
C TYR A 70 -9.84 6.15 -2.10
N GLN A 71 -11.12 6.38 -1.90
CA GLN A 71 -11.61 7.18 -0.78
C GLN A 71 -12.45 6.29 0.12
N GLU A 72 -12.11 6.22 1.40
CA GLU A 72 -12.81 5.38 2.36
C GLU A 72 -13.11 6.11 3.64
N ARG A 73 -14.33 5.97 4.10
CA ARG A 73 -14.75 6.32 5.46
C ARG A 73 -15.63 5.20 5.97
N ARG A 74 -15.22 4.56 7.07
CA ARG A 74 -16.03 3.53 7.68
C ARG A 74 -17.22 4.17 8.40
N LYS A 75 -18.36 3.46 8.38
CA LYS A 75 -19.56 3.93 9.05
C LYS A 75 -19.27 4.19 10.54
N GLY A 76 -19.63 5.38 11.01
CA GLY A 76 -19.40 5.79 12.40
C GLY A 76 -18.01 6.31 12.69
N ALA A 77 -17.09 6.28 11.72
CA ALA A 77 -15.74 6.82 11.90
C ALA A 77 -15.69 8.29 11.51
N LEU A 78 -14.84 9.05 12.21
CA LEU A 78 -14.58 10.46 11.88
C LEU A 78 -13.53 10.58 10.78
N ASP A 79 -12.62 9.63 10.72
CA ASP A 79 -11.49 9.66 9.78
C ASP A 79 -11.91 9.25 8.38
N MET A 80 -11.37 9.96 7.40
CA MET A 80 -11.49 9.61 6.00
C MET A 80 -10.10 9.40 5.42
N TRP A 81 -9.98 8.38 4.58
CA TRP A 81 -8.71 7.96 4.00
C TRP A 81 -8.75 8.18 2.49
N LEU A 82 -7.67 8.71 1.95
CA LEU A 82 -7.46 8.86 0.52
C LEU A 82 -6.19 8.10 0.15
N ARG A 83 -6.32 7.01 -0.60
CA ARG A 83 -5.20 6.13 -0.96
C ARG A 83 -4.88 6.23 -2.43
N PHE A 84 -3.60 6.41 -2.72
CA PHE A 84 -3.04 6.28 -4.07
C PHE A 84 -2.39 4.91 -4.16
N CYS A 85 -2.91 4.04 -5.02
CA CYS A 85 -2.40 2.68 -5.15
C CYS A 85 -1.70 2.49 -6.49
N PHE A 86 -0.44 2.04 -6.45
CA PHE A 86 0.39 1.87 -7.63
C PHE A 86 0.76 0.40 -7.84
N LYS A 87 0.90 0.02 -9.12
CA LYS A 87 1.61 -1.20 -9.48
C LYS A 87 3.10 -0.91 -9.44
N CYS A 88 3.83 -1.75 -8.73
CA CYS A 88 5.28 -1.58 -8.58
C CYS A 88 6.01 -2.86 -8.95
N THR A 89 7.28 -2.72 -9.33
CA THR A 89 8.17 -3.82 -9.66
C THR A 89 9.39 -3.76 -8.76
N ILE A 90 9.79 -4.90 -8.19
CA ILE A 90 10.97 -4.98 -7.33
C ILE A 90 12.22 -4.83 -8.17
N GLN A 91 13.09 -3.91 -7.76
CA GLN A 91 14.43 -3.72 -8.35
C GLN A 91 15.51 -4.40 -7.51
N GLU A 92 15.35 -4.38 -6.19
CA GLU A 92 16.31 -4.97 -5.27
C GLU A 92 15.61 -5.36 -3.98
N GLU A 93 16.00 -6.50 -3.42
CA GLU A 93 15.45 -7.00 -2.16
C GLU A 93 16.60 -7.13 -1.16
N PHE A 94 16.46 -6.46 -0.01
CA PHE A 94 17.48 -6.46 1.04
C PHE A 94 17.16 -7.53 2.08
N THR A 95 18.14 -8.37 2.43
CA THR A 95 17.91 -9.51 3.33
C THR A 95 18.07 -9.16 4.81
N ASN A 96 18.85 -8.13 5.14
CA ASN A 96 19.20 -7.79 6.51
C ASN A 96 18.63 -6.45 6.97
N LYS A 97 17.69 -5.90 6.22
CA LYS A 97 17.08 -4.62 6.57
C LYS A 97 15.98 -4.85 7.60
N GLU A 98 16.02 -4.08 8.68
CA GLU A 98 14.96 -4.07 9.68
C GLU A 98 13.70 -3.45 9.10
N LEU A 99 12.55 -4.07 9.37
CA LEU A 99 11.26 -3.57 8.91
C LEU A 99 10.68 -2.59 9.94
N ASP A 100 9.71 -1.79 9.51
CA ASP A 100 9.01 -0.86 10.37
C ASP A 100 8.47 -1.57 11.62
N LYS A 101 8.44 -0.83 12.71
CA LYS A 101 8.10 -1.28 14.06
C LYS A 101 6.81 -2.10 14.14
N ASN A 102 5.77 -1.72 13.39
CA ASN A 102 4.47 -2.39 13.47
C ASN A 102 4.35 -3.56 12.49
N ILE A 103 5.35 -3.77 11.64
CA ILE A 103 5.36 -4.85 10.67
C ILE A 103 5.96 -6.09 11.32
N ILE A 104 5.20 -7.17 11.33
CA ILE A 104 5.66 -8.46 11.86
C ILE A 104 6.52 -9.16 10.82
N ARG A 105 6.01 -9.26 9.60
CA ARG A 105 6.75 -9.86 8.48
C ARG A 105 6.08 -9.53 7.15
N LYS A 106 6.81 -9.68 6.06
CA LYS A 106 6.25 -9.70 4.72
C LYS A 106 5.90 -11.14 4.34
N VAL A 107 4.87 -11.30 3.53
CA VAL A 107 4.41 -12.61 3.05
C VAL A 107 3.99 -12.51 1.60
N TRP A 108 4.15 -13.60 0.86
CA TRP A 108 3.67 -13.72 -0.51
C TRP A 108 2.44 -14.62 -0.50
N LEU A 109 1.30 -14.09 -0.94
CA LEU A 109 0.01 -14.78 -0.88
C LEU A 109 -0.70 -14.72 -2.22
N THR A 110 -1.33 -15.83 -2.60
CA THR A 110 -2.27 -15.80 -3.71
C THR A 110 -3.54 -15.06 -3.29
N LYS A 111 -4.33 -14.62 -4.25
CA LYS A 111 -5.62 -13.99 -3.95
C LYS A 111 -6.51 -14.89 -3.10
N ASP A 112 -6.56 -16.19 -3.44
CA ASP A 112 -7.36 -17.14 -2.67
C ASP A 112 -6.88 -17.25 -1.23
N GLU A 113 -5.57 -17.29 -1.01
CA GLU A 113 -5.00 -17.31 0.33
C GLU A 113 -5.36 -16.06 1.12
N ILE A 114 -5.36 -14.89 0.47
CA ILE A 114 -5.76 -13.63 1.11
C ILE A 114 -7.23 -13.70 1.53
N LEU A 115 -8.11 -14.13 0.63
CA LEU A 115 -9.56 -14.20 0.87
C LEU A 115 -9.91 -15.24 1.93
N MET A 116 -9.14 -16.33 2.03
CA MET A 116 -9.39 -17.41 2.98
C MET A 116 -8.63 -17.23 4.30
N SER A 117 -7.84 -16.18 4.44
CA SER A 117 -7.07 -15.94 5.64
C SER A 117 -7.97 -15.70 6.85
N GLU A 118 -7.58 -16.29 7.99
CA GLU A 118 -8.24 -16.01 9.28
C GLU A 118 -7.91 -14.61 9.78
N LYS A 119 -6.81 -14.02 9.31
CA LYS A 119 -6.42 -12.67 9.67
C LYS A 119 -7.30 -11.66 8.94
N LYS A 120 -7.71 -10.64 9.67
CA LYS A 120 -8.47 -9.53 9.09
C LYS A 120 -7.62 -8.77 8.08
N LEU A 121 -8.27 -8.31 7.02
CA LEU A 121 -7.67 -7.32 6.14
C LEU A 121 -7.71 -5.95 6.82
N ARG A 122 -6.68 -5.15 6.58
CA ARG A 122 -6.56 -3.80 7.17
C ARG A 122 -7.75 -2.93 6.80
N SER A 123 -8.22 -3.04 5.56
CA SER A 123 -9.42 -2.34 5.08
C SER A 123 -9.96 -3.01 3.82
N GLU A 124 -11.17 -2.64 3.43
CA GLU A 124 -11.78 -3.12 2.18
C GLU A 124 -11.03 -2.61 0.94
N MET A 125 -10.28 -1.53 1.07
CA MET A 125 -9.47 -1.01 -0.03
C MET A 125 -8.45 -2.03 -0.52
N VAL A 126 -7.97 -2.92 0.35
CA VAL A 126 -6.98 -3.95 0.00
C VAL A 126 -7.50 -4.83 -1.13
N ILE A 127 -8.69 -5.39 -0.97
CA ILE A 127 -9.31 -6.26 -1.99
C ILE A 127 -9.72 -5.45 -3.21
N LYS A 128 -10.23 -4.25 -3.01
CA LYS A 128 -10.61 -3.37 -4.12
C LYS A 128 -9.42 -3.07 -5.02
N CYS A 129 -8.26 -2.78 -4.43
CA CYS A 129 -7.03 -2.54 -5.19
C CYS A 129 -6.61 -3.77 -6.00
N ILE A 130 -6.66 -4.96 -5.40
CA ILE A 130 -6.30 -6.20 -6.08
C ILE A 130 -7.26 -6.47 -7.24
N ASN A 131 -8.57 -6.33 -7.00
CA ASN A 131 -9.57 -6.55 -8.04
C ASN A 131 -9.40 -5.59 -9.21
N ASP A 132 -9.13 -4.32 -8.92
CA ASP A 132 -8.92 -3.32 -9.97
C ASP A 132 -7.65 -3.62 -10.76
N PHE A 133 -6.58 -4.04 -10.08
CA PHE A 133 -5.36 -4.47 -10.75
C PHE A 133 -5.64 -5.65 -11.69
N GLU A 134 -6.33 -6.67 -11.21
CA GLU A 134 -6.64 -7.87 -12.01
C GLU A 134 -7.58 -7.55 -13.17
N ASN A 135 -8.46 -6.56 -13.02
CA ASN A 135 -9.36 -6.10 -14.06
C ASN A 135 -8.67 -5.16 -15.08
N GLY A 136 -7.37 -4.97 -14.93
CA GLY A 136 -6.59 -4.20 -15.88
C GLY A 136 -6.70 -2.69 -15.75
N LYS A 137 -7.17 -2.18 -14.63
CA LYS A 137 -7.19 -0.73 -14.40
C LYS A 137 -5.77 -0.21 -14.32
N LYS A 138 -5.46 0.69 -15.23
CA LYS A 138 -4.10 1.17 -15.44
C LYS A 138 -4.13 2.61 -15.93
N TYR A 139 -3.53 3.49 -15.14
CA TYR A 139 -3.47 4.91 -15.48
C TYR A 139 -2.02 5.38 -15.43
N PRO A 140 -1.59 6.27 -16.33
CA PRO A 140 -0.24 6.79 -16.27
C PRO A 140 0.03 7.45 -14.93
N LYS A 141 1.15 7.13 -14.29
CA LYS A 141 1.50 7.79 -13.03
C LYS A 141 1.70 9.29 -13.22
N GLU A 142 1.97 9.72 -14.46
CA GLU A 142 2.15 11.11 -14.84
C GLU A 142 0.88 11.96 -14.74
N ILE A 143 -0.30 11.35 -14.51
CA ILE A 143 -1.49 12.15 -14.20
C ILE A 143 -1.35 12.87 -12.85
N ILE A 144 -0.44 12.41 -12.01
CA ILE A 144 -0.13 13.07 -10.75
C ILE A 144 1.00 14.06 -11.01
N ASN A 145 0.71 15.33 -10.81
CA ASN A 145 1.67 16.40 -11.02
C ASN A 145 2.17 16.88 -9.66
N SER A 146 3.46 16.72 -9.40
CA SER A 146 4.05 17.12 -8.13
C SER A 146 4.83 18.41 -8.32
N LEU A 147 4.35 19.45 -7.68
CA LEU A 147 4.91 20.81 -7.77
C LEU A 147 5.51 21.20 -6.43
N LEU A 148 6.39 20.34 -5.90
CA LEU A 148 7.01 20.55 -4.61
C LEU A 148 8.31 21.32 -4.76
N GLU A 149 8.44 22.40 -4.00
CA GLU A 149 9.70 23.10 -3.86
C GLU A 149 10.48 22.46 -2.70
N LYS A 150 11.64 21.91 -3.02
CA LYS A 150 12.49 21.22 -2.02
C LYS A 150 13.73 22.04 -1.71
#